data_ebfa555e01cc609aa164b32279d9cfe8
#
_entry.id   ebfa555e01cc609aa164b32279d9cfe8
#
_cell.length_a   1.000
_cell.length_b   1.000
_cell.length_c   1.000
_cell.angle_alpha   90.00
_cell.angle_beta   90.00
_cell.angle_gamma   90.00
#
_symmetry.space_group_name_H-M   'P 1'
#
loop_
_entity.id
_entity.type
_entity.pdbx_description
1 polymer ?
#
loop_
_entity_poly.entity_id
_entity_poly.type
_entity_poly.pdbx_seq_one_letter_code
_entity_poly.pdbx_strand_id
1 'polypeptide(L)'
;NLIQFTNPIQSKPEVGDLMVFSGSVLNKFGHVAIISKVSQNEVEIIQQNPGPFSSSREVFEVKIHRENYKIDNKRVLGWLRKQQ
;
A
#
# COMPACT_ATOMS: atom_id res chain seq x y z
N ASN A 1 -2.87 -18.05 4.72
CA ASN A 1 -3.97 -17.11 4.55
C ASN A 1 -3.50 -15.68 4.73
N LEU A 2 -4.20 -14.78 4.08
CA LEU A 2 -3.90 -13.35 4.16
C LEU A 2 -5.04 -12.62 4.85
N ILE A 3 -4.67 -11.69 5.73
CA ILE A 3 -5.64 -10.81 6.38
C ILE A 3 -5.76 -9.57 5.50
N GLN A 4 -6.98 -9.16 5.21
CA GLN A 4 -7.26 -7.99 4.38
C GLN A 4 -7.55 -6.78 5.26
N PHE A 5 -6.93 -5.66 4.89
CA PHE A 5 -7.19 -4.38 5.51
C PHE A 5 -7.63 -3.41 4.41
N THR A 6 -8.79 -2.79 4.59
CA THR A 6 -9.26 -1.78 3.63
C THR A 6 -8.57 -0.44 3.90
N ASN A 7 -8.62 0.45 2.93
CA ASN A 7 -8.06 1.80 3.08
C ASN A 7 -9.23 2.80 3.03
N PRO A 8 -9.62 3.42 4.14
CA PRO A 8 -8.96 3.46 5.47
C PRO A 8 -9.41 2.35 6.42
N ILE A 9 -8.63 2.11 7.46
CA ILE A 9 -8.95 1.13 8.50
C ILE A 9 -8.23 1.48 9.80
N GLN A 10 -8.70 0.91 10.92
CA GLN A 10 -8.12 1.19 12.24
C GLN A 10 -6.71 0.63 12.41
N SER A 11 -6.37 -0.41 11.69
CA SER A 11 -5.04 -1.03 11.80
C SER A 11 -4.04 -0.32 10.91
N LYS A 12 -2.86 0.00 11.47
CA LYS A 12 -1.80 0.66 10.72
C LYS A 12 -1.11 -0.32 9.78
N PRO A 13 -0.71 0.12 8.57
CA PRO A 13 0.12 -0.71 7.72
C PRO A 13 1.44 -1.06 8.41
N GLU A 14 1.99 -2.24 8.11
CA GLU A 14 3.25 -2.72 8.69
C GLU A 14 4.21 -3.14 7.58
N VAL A 15 5.50 -3.11 7.91
CA VAL A 15 6.53 -3.61 7.00
C VAL A 15 6.24 -5.06 6.67
N GLY A 16 6.33 -5.40 5.40
CA GLY A 16 6.03 -6.74 4.91
C GLY A 16 4.61 -6.90 4.38
N ASP A 17 3.73 -5.96 4.69
CA ASP A 17 2.39 -5.99 4.12
C ASP A 17 2.45 -5.75 2.60
N LEU A 18 1.47 -6.29 1.90
CA LEU A 18 1.31 -6.07 0.46
C LEU A 18 0.28 -4.98 0.25
N MET A 19 0.70 -3.87 -0.37
CA MET A 19 -0.21 -2.79 -0.73
C MET A 19 -0.88 -3.13 -2.04
N VAL A 20 -2.20 -3.03 -2.07
CA VAL A 20 -3.00 -3.40 -3.24
C VAL A 20 -3.56 -2.14 -3.89
N PHE A 21 -3.30 -1.99 -5.17
CA PHE A 21 -3.77 -0.86 -5.97
C PHE A 21 -4.90 -1.28 -6.89
N SER A 22 -5.82 -0.36 -7.15
CA SER A 22 -6.88 -0.56 -8.12
C SER A 22 -6.31 -0.60 -9.54
N GLY A 23 -7.04 -1.20 -10.45
CA GLY A 23 -6.68 -1.19 -11.87
C GLY A 23 -6.76 0.21 -12.45
N SER A 24 -6.14 0.38 -13.61
CA SER A 24 -6.15 1.62 -14.36
C SER A 24 -6.39 1.30 -15.83
N VAL A 25 -6.48 2.35 -16.65
CA VAL A 25 -6.62 2.16 -18.11
C VAL A 25 -5.44 1.36 -18.66
N LEU A 26 -4.24 1.60 -18.13
CA LEU A 26 -3.02 0.92 -18.59
C LEU A 26 -2.82 -0.43 -17.92
N ASN A 27 -3.36 -0.63 -16.72
CA ASN A 27 -3.21 -1.88 -15.98
C ASN A 27 -4.55 -2.21 -15.30
N LYS A 28 -5.43 -2.83 -16.06
CA LYS A 28 -6.78 -3.11 -15.59
C LYS A 28 -6.85 -4.17 -14.50
N PHE A 29 -5.79 -4.93 -14.29
CA PHE A 29 -5.74 -5.97 -13.25
C PHE A 29 -5.24 -5.45 -11.91
N GLY A 30 -4.85 -4.18 -11.85
CA GLY A 30 -4.33 -3.61 -10.63
C GLY A 30 -2.85 -3.88 -10.44
N HIS A 31 -2.38 -3.63 -9.22
CA HIS A 31 -0.95 -3.70 -8.92
C HIS A 31 -0.77 -4.01 -7.43
N VAL A 32 0.30 -4.71 -7.09
CA VAL A 32 0.64 -5.07 -5.72
C VAL A 32 2.10 -4.71 -5.49
N ALA A 33 2.39 -4.13 -4.32
CA ALA A 33 3.75 -3.78 -3.94
C ALA A 33 3.99 -4.10 -2.48
N ILE A 34 5.24 -4.34 -2.11
CA ILE A 34 5.61 -4.66 -0.73
C ILE A 34 5.89 -3.39 0.04
N ILE A 35 5.31 -3.26 1.24
CA ILE A 35 5.63 -2.15 2.14
C ILE A 35 6.97 -2.44 2.77
N SER A 36 7.95 -1.58 2.51
CA SER A 36 9.34 -1.77 2.94
C SER A 36 9.69 -0.94 4.17
N LYS A 37 9.01 0.20 4.38
CA LYS A 37 9.25 1.06 5.54
C LYS A 37 7.94 1.69 5.97
N VAL A 38 7.79 1.86 7.27
CA VAL A 38 6.63 2.53 7.85
C VAL A 38 7.14 3.49 8.91
N SER A 39 6.73 4.76 8.80
CA SER A 39 6.99 5.74 9.82
C SER A 39 5.66 6.23 10.39
N GLN A 40 5.70 7.26 11.23
CA GLN A 40 4.49 7.78 11.86
C GLN A 40 3.46 8.25 10.84
N ASN A 41 3.91 8.84 9.74
CA ASN A 41 3.02 9.46 8.76
C ASN A 41 3.33 9.11 7.30
N GLU A 42 4.19 8.10 7.07
CA GLU A 42 4.55 7.70 5.71
C GLU A 42 4.74 6.20 5.61
N VAL A 43 4.48 5.66 4.42
CA VAL A 43 4.86 4.29 4.06
C VAL A 43 5.66 4.34 2.78
N GLU A 44 6.69 3.51 2.70
CA GLU A 44 7.47 3.33 1.49
C GLU A 44 7.19 1.93 0.94
N ILE A 45 7.01 1.85 -0.37
CA ILE A 45 6.82 0.56 -1.03
C ILE A 45 7.99 0.29 -1.96
N ILE A 46 8.21 -1.01 -2.21
CA ILE A 46 9.09 -1.46 -3.27
C ILE A 46 8.20 -2.11 -4.31
N GLN A 47 8.27 -1.59 -5.53
CA GLN A 47 7.49 -2.11 -6.64
C GLN A 47 8.33 -3.14 -7.38
N GLN A 48 7.70 -4.27 -7.67
CA GLN A 48 8.31 -5.26 -8.53
C GLN A 48 8.02 -4.93 -9.97
N ASN A 49 8.96 -5.26 -10.82
CA ASN A 49 8.80 -5.14 -12.25
C ASN A 49 8.55 -3.70 -12.69
N PRO A 50 9.34 -2.76 -12.19
CA PRO A 50 9.24 -1.41 -12.71
C PRO A 50 9.73 -1.39 -14.16
N GLY A 51 9.14 -0.56 -14.99
CA GLY A 51 9.68 -0.31 -16.32
C GLY A 51 11.06 0.33 -16.20
N PRO A 52 11.79 0.44 -17.33
CA PRO A 52 13.15 0.96 -17.29
C PRO A 52 13.24 2.40 -16.75
N PHE A 53 12.14 3.13 -16.76
CA PHE A 53 12.11 4.51 -16.26
C PHE A 53 11.31 4.67 -14.99
N SER A 54 10.85 3.55 -14.40
CA SER A 54 10.04 3.60 -13.19
C SER A 54 10.93 3.53 -11.97
N SER A 55 10.55 4.28 -10.93
CA SER A 55 11.20 4.15 -9.64
C SER A 55 10.80 2.82 -9.01
N SER A 56 11.77 2.11 -8.43
CA SER A 56 11.48 0.88 -7.70
C SER A 56 10.95 1.16 -6.30
N ARG A 57 11.06 2.41 -5.83
CA ARG A 57 10.59 2.81 -4.50
C ARG A 57 9.69 4.02 -4.62
N GLU A 58 8.66 4.04 -3.79
CA GLU A 58 7.72 5.16 -3.76
C GLU A 58 7.23 5.34 -2.34
N VAL A 59 7.02 6.60 -1.95
CA VAL A 59 6.59 6.95 -0.60
C VAL A 59 5.20 7.56 -0.66
N PHE A 60 4.33 7.12 0.24
CA PHE A 60 2.98 7.65 0.38
C PHE A 60 2.77 8.20 1.77
N GLU A 61 2.03 9.28 1.85
CA GLU A 61 1.63 9.87 3.11
C GLU A 61 0.50 9.03 3.74
N VAL A 62 0.58 8.84 5.05
CA VAL A 62 -0.47 8.18 5.82
C VAL A 62 -1.14 9.23 6.69
N LYS A 63 -2.44 9.36 6.56
CA LYS A 63 -3.24 10.28 7.36
C LYS A 63 -4.05 9.49 8.38
N ILE A 64 -4.27 10.11 9.54
CA ILE A 64 -5.07 9.52 10.60
C ILE A 64 -6.30 10.39 10.80
N HIS A 65 -7.47 9.77 10.75
CA HIS A 65 -8.72 10.46 10.95
C HIS A 65 -9.64 9.56 11.76
N ARG A 66 -10.04 10.01 12.95
CA ARG A 66 -10.94 9.27 13.84
C ARG A 66 -10.46 7.83 14.06
N GLU A 67 -9.16 7.69 14.36
CA GLU A 67 -8.52 6.42 14.63
C GLU A 67 -8.36 5.50 13.40
N ASN A 68 -8.71 5.99 12.23
CA ASN A 68 -8.48 5.24 10.99
C ASN A 68 -7.23 5.72 10.29
N TYR A 69 -6.45 4.78 9.80
CA TYR A 69 -5.26 5.05 9.00
C TYR A 69 -5.64 5.01 7.53
N LYS A 70 -5.25 6.04 6.80
CA LYS A 70 -5.54 6.12 5.38
C LYS A 70 -4.26 6.45 4.62
N ILE A 71 -3.90 5.60 3.66
CA ILE A 71 -2.82 5.90 2.74
C ILE A 71 -3.37 6.89 1.72
N ASP A 72 -2.70 8.03 1.58
CA ASP A 72 -3.21 9.15 0.78
C ASP A 72 -2.91 8.95 -0.70
N ASN A 73 -3.64 8.01 -1.31
CA ASN A 73 -3.58 7.75 -2.73
C ASN A 73 -4.87 7.08 -3.15
N LYS A 74 -5.56 7.65 -4.12
CA LYS A 74 -6.88 7.17 -4.54
C LYS A 74 -6.87 5.75 -5.08
N ARG A 75 -5.73 5.29 -5.57
CA ARG A 75 -5.63 3.95 -6.16
C ARG A 75 -5.35 2.86 -5.13
N VAL A 76 -4.99 3.23 -3.89
CA VAL A 76 -4.72 2.24 -2.86
C VAL A 76 -6.03 1.71 -2.30
N LEU A 77 -6.32 0.44 -2.53
CA LEU A 77 -7.52 -0.22 -2.03
C LEU A 77 -7.35 -0.68 -0.58
N GLY A 78 -6.15 -1.04 -0.19
CA GLY A 78 -5.87 -1.56 1.13
C GLY A 78 -4.55 -2.30 1.14
N TRP A 79 -4.38 -3.16 2.14
CA TRP A 79 -3.18 -3.97 2.23
C TRP A 79 -3.50 -5.34 2.77
N LEU A 80 -2.59 -6.29 2.50
CA LEU A 80 -2.73 -7.68 2.90
C LEU A 80 -1.58 -8.03 3.82
N ARG A 81 -1.86 -8.81 4.86
CA ARG A 81 -0.86 -9.25 5.82
C ARG A 81 -0.90 -10.75 5.95
N LYS A 82 0.27 -11.37 5.94
CA LYS A 82 0.35 -12.80 6.14
C LYS A 82 -0.06 -13.13 7.57
N GLN A 83 -0.98 -14.07 7.71
CA GLN A 83 -1.41 -14.55 9.02
C GLN A 83 -0.35 -15.50 9.56
N GLN A 84 0.04 -15.28 10.79
CA GLN A 84 1.02 -16.14 11.47
C GLN A 84 0.36 -17.29 12.19
#